data_f965318382a8db6508fda2d4e0d74fbe
#
_entry.id   f965318382a8db6508fda2d4e0d74fbe
#
_cell.length_a   1.000
_cell.length_b   1.000
_cell.length_c   1.000
_cell.angle_alpha   90.00
_cell.angle_beta   90.00
_cell.angle_gamma   90.00
#
_symmetry.space_group_name_H-M   'P 1'
#
loop_
_entity.id
_entity.type
_entity.pdbx_description
1 polymer ?
#
loop_
_entity_poly.entity_id
_entity_poly.type
_entity_poly.pdbx_seq_one_letter_code
_entity_poly.pdbx_strand_id
1 'polypeptide(L)'
;MDIKEAKVLKWDSRFLSMADLVSSWSKDPSTKVGCVLVDRNRRVVSVGFNGPPIKTVDAEYTREVRLRRSIHAEANALHFANSDVSGCTAYITHTPCANCTGHLIQRGISRIVARVGSNDFESRWAEDIKESQVMCSESGVMFTRIGGSI
;
A
#
# COMPACT_ATOMS: atom_id res chain seq x y z
N MET A 1 19.14 -8.58 -17.79
CA MET A 1 18.46 -8.95 -16.52
C MET A 1 18.82 -10.38 -16.20
N ASP A 2 19.31 -10.64 -14.99
CA ASP A 2 19.63 -11.98 -14.59
C ASP A 2 18.37 -12.75 -14.13
N ILE A 3 18.52 -14.05 -13.91
CA ILE A 3 17.42 -14.93 -13.52
C ILE A 3 16.83 -14.52 -12.17
N LYS A 4 17.66 -14.07 -11.24
CA LYS A 4 17.22 -13.65 -9.91
C LYS A 4 16.35 -12.39 -9.96
N GLU A 5 16.79 -11.40 -10.74
CA GLU A 5 16.02 -10.16 -10.94
C GLU A 5 14.69 -10.44 -11.63
N ALA A 6 14.69 -11.29 -12.66
CA ALA A 6 13.48 -11.67 -13.36
C ALA A 6 12.48 -12.35 -12.43
N LYS A 7 12.97 -13.17 -11.48
CA LYS A 7 12.13 -13.85 -10.48
C LYS A 7 11.49 -12.85 -9.52
N VAL A 8 12.24 -11.86 -9.05
CA VAL A 8 11.72 -10.80 -8.17
C VAL A 8 10.63 -10.02 -8.88
N LEU A 9 10.87 -9.58 -10.12
CA LEU A 9 9.87 -8.84 -10.90
C LEU A 9 8.60 -9.64 -11.14
N LYS A 10 8.72 -10.92 -11.38
CA LYS A 10 7.56 -11.81 -11.58
C LYS A 10 6.68 -11.85 -10.33
N TRP A 11 7.28 -12.01 -9.16
CA TRP A 11 6.53 -12.05 -7.91
C TRP A 11 5.98 -10.69 -7.52
N ASP A 12 6.72 -9.62 -7.76
CA ASP A 12 6.21 -8.26 -7.54
C ASP A 12 4.96 -8.01 -8.37
N SER A 13 4.97 -8.42 -9.64
CA SER A 13 3.81 -8.28 -10.52
C SER A 13 2.61 -9.07 -9.99
N ARG A 14 2.83 -10.29 -9.53
CA ARG A 14 1.76 -11.14 -8.98
C ARG A 14 1.14 -10.53 -7.73
N PHE A 15 1.96 -10.08 -6.80
CA PHE A 15 1.44 -9.49 -5.55
C PHE A 15 0.80 -8.12 -5.77
N LEU A 16 1.28 -7.35 -6.74
CA LEU A 16 0.57 -6.12 -7.14
C LEU A 16 -0.78 -6.43 -7.76
N SER A 17 -0.89 -7.47 -8.57
CA SER A 17 -2.18 -7.93 -9.10
C SER A 17 -3.13 -8.35 -7.98
N MET A 18 -2.59 -8.98 -6.93
CA MET A 18 -3.37 -9.33 -5.75
C MET A 18 -3.83 -8.07 -5.01
N ALA A 19 -2.97 -7.07 -4.88
CA ALA A 19 -3.35 -5.79 -4.30
C ALA A 19 -4.45 -5.10 -5.12
N ASP A 20 -4.40 -5.19 -6.45
CA ASP A 20 -5.48 -4.68 -7.31
C ASP A 20 -6.81 -5.37 -6.99
N LEU A 21 -6.81 -6.69 -6.82
CA LEU A 21 -8.02 -7.42 -6.45
C LEU A 21 -8.54 -6.94 -5.09
N VAL A 22 -7.68 -6.82 -4.11
CA VAL A 22 -8.05 -6.34 -2.77
C VAL A 22 -8.61 -4.92 -2.84
N SER A 23 -8.05 -4.06 -3.66
CA SER A 23 -8.54 -2.69 -3.83
C SER A 23 -9.99 -2.65 -4.32
N SER A 24 -10.38 -3.62 -5.13
CA SER A 24 -11.75 -3.69 -5.65
C SER A 24 -12.80 -3.90 -4.56
N TRP A 25 -12.40 -4.32 -3.39
CA TRP A 25 -13.31 -4.52 -2.24
C TRP A 25 -13.63 -3.21 -1.51
N SER A 26 -12.88 -2.16 -1.77
CA SER A 26 -13.16 -0.84 -1.19
C SER A 26 -14.47 -0.29 -1.75
N LYS A 27 -15.27 0.32 -0.88
CA LYS A 27 -16.52 0.99 -1.26
C LYS A 27 -16.30 2.46 -1.60
N ASP A 28 -15.07 2.97 -1.50
CA ASP A 28 -14.78 4.37 -1.79
C ASP A 28 -15.10 4.68 -3.26
N PRO A 29 -15.96 5.66 -3.54
CA PRO A 29 -16.36 5.96 -4.91
C PRO A 29 -15.29 6.72 -5.71
N SER A 30 -14.30 7.31 -5.04
CA SER A 30 -13.27 8.12 -5.68
C SER A 30 -11.99 7.36 -5.93
N THR A 31 -11.41 6.77 -4.88
CA THR A 31 -10.11 6.09 -4.98
C THR A 31 -10.15 4.81 -4.17
N LYS A 32 -9.91 3.69 -4.82
CA LYS A 32 -9.84 2.37 -4.20
C LYS A 32 -8.39 1.96 -4.12
N VAL A 33 -7.92 1.69 -2.92
CA VAL A 33 -6.53 1.31 -2.65
C VAL A 33 -6.49 -0.07 -2.00
N GLY A 34 -5.55 -0.90 -2.42
CA GLY A 34 -5.30 -2.20 -1.84
C GLY A 34 -3.85 -2.33 -1.39
N CYS A 35 -3.65 -3.03 -0.28
CA CYS A 35 -2.34 -3.33 0.27
C CYS A 35 -2.25 -4.80 0.62
N VAL A 36 -1.15 -5.44 0.25
CA VAL A 36 -0.86 -6.84 0.57
C VAL A 36 0.50 -6.89 1.26
N LEU A 37 0.55 -7.46 2.46
CA LEU A 37 1.79 -7.67 3.20
C LEU A 37 2.26 -9.10 2.98
N VAL A 38 3.50 -9.28 2.54
CA VAL A 38 4.08 -10.56 2.18
C VAL A 38 5.39 -10.76 2.93
N ASP A 39 5.56 -11.93 3.55
CA ASP A 39 6.77 -12.23 4.30
C ASP A 39 7.95 -12.64 3.38
N ARG A 40 9.10 -12.91 3.97
CA ARG A 40 10.32 -13.28 3.24
C ARG A 40 10.19 -14.59 2.48
N ASN A 41 9.24 -15.43 2.86
CA ASN A 41 8.98 -16.70 2.21
C ASN A 41 7.88 -16.60 1.15
N ARG A 42 7.51 -15.38 0.78
CA ARG A 42 6.44 -15.11 -0.18
C ARG A 42 5.08 -15.63 0.27
N ARG A 43 4.81 -15.56 1.58
CA ARG A 43 3.50 -15.87 2.14
C ARG A 43 2.76 -14.57 2.45
N VAL A 44 1.49 -14.53 2.10
CA VAL A 44 0.64 -13.38 2.43
C VAL A 44 0.34 -13.40 3.92
N VAL A 45 0.71 -12.31 4.60
CA VAL A 45 0.50 -12.15 6.04
C VAL A 45 -0.79 -11.41 6.33
N SER A 46 -1.10 -10.40 5.52
CA SER A 46 -2.30 -9.58 5.71
C SER A 46 -2.65 -8.85 4.43
N VAL A 47 -3.91 -8.47 4.33
CA VAL A 47 -4.40 -7.60 3.26
C VAL A 47 -5.21 -6.46 3.88
N GLY A 48 -5.28 -5.34 3.18
CA GLY A 48 -6.10 -4.20 3.61
C GLY A 48 -6.57 -3.39 2.42
N PHE A 49 -7.73 -2.80 2.56
CA PHE A 49 -8.26 -1.83 1.60
C PHE A 49 -8.81 -0.64 2.36
N ASN A 50 -8.92 0.50 1.70
CA ASN A 50 -9.35 1.72 2.38
C ASN A 50 -10.86 1.72 2.64
N GLY A 51 -11.24 2.24 3.79
CA GLY A 51 -12.63 2.34 4.18
C GLY A 51 -12.82 2.81 5.63
N PRO A 52 -14.06 3.02 6.04
CA PRO A 52 -14.35 3.41 7.43
C PRO A 52 -14.05 2.27 8.40
N PRO A 53 -13.92 2.58 9.69
CA PRO A 53 -13.68 1.54 10.72
C PRO A 53 -14.76 0.47 10.71
N ILE A 54 -14.37 -0.76 11.05
CA ILE A 54 -15.34 -1.86 11.22
C ILE A 54 -16.41 -1.47 12.24
N LYS A 55 -17.62 -2.00 12.05
CA LYS A 55 -18.77 -1.77 12.94
C LYS A 55 -19.34 -0.36 12.91
N THR A 56 -18.78 0.56 12.13
CA THR A 56 -19.47 1.82 11.87
C THR A 56 -20.63 1.58 10.91
N VAL A 57 -21.59 2.50 10.90
CA VAL A 57 -22.79 2.34 10.08
C VAL A 57 -22.42 2.25 8.61
N ASP A 58 -22.92 1.22 7.94
CA ASP A 58 -22.73 1.04 6.49
C ASP A 58 -23.75 1.90 5.75
N ALA A 59 -23.32 3.06 5.33
CA ALA A 59 -24.15 4.06 4.67
C ALA A 59 -23.33 4.83 3.65
N GLU A 60 -24.02 5.54 2.75
CA GLU A 60 -23.36 6.49 1.88
C GLU A 60 -23.06 7.77 2.65
N TYR A 61 -21.80 8.12 2.73
CA TYR A 61 -21.35 9.34 3.40
C TYR A 61 -21.02 10.43 2.39
N THR A 62 -21.15 11.68 2.81
CA THR A 62 -20.61 12.79 2.04
C THR A 62 -19.09 12.63 1.90
N ARG A 63 -18.51 13.24 0.88
CA ARG A 63 -17.06 13.21 0.68
C ARG A 63 -16.31 13.66 1.93
N GLU A 64 -16.81 14.71 2.57
CA GLU A 64 -16.20 15.27 3.77
C GLU A 64 -16.17 14.26 4.92
N VAL A 65 -17.26 13.56 5.16
CA VAL A 65 -17.35 12.53 6.21
C VAL A 65 -16.47 11.32 5.85
N ARG A 66 -16.50 10.89 4.58
CA ARG A 66 -15.65 9.79 4.12
C ARG A 66 -14.18 10.07 4.38
N LEU A 67 -13.70 11.27 4.05
CA LEU A 67 -12.30 11.64 4.25
C LEU A 67 -11.88 11.60 5.72
N ARG A 68 -12.81 11.93 6.63
CA ARG A 68 -12.54 11.89 8.08
C ARG A 68 -12.56 10.48 8.64
N ARG A 69 -13.40 9.60 8.10
CA ARG A 69 -13.56 8.24 8.61
C ARG A 69 -12.64 7.24 7.95
N SER A 70 -12.14 7.53 6.76
CA SER A 70 -11.38 6.55 5.98
C SER A 70 -10.07 6.17 6.65
N ILE A 71 -9.88 4.88 6.84
CA ILE A 71 -8.59 4.29 7.22
C ILE A 71 -7.95 3.82 5.92
N HIS A 72 -6.70 4.20 5.69
CA HIS A 72 -5.99 3.83 4.47
C HIS A 72 -5.71 2.34 4.41
N ALA A 73 -5.54 1.82 3.22
CA ALA A 73 -5.31 0.39 2.97
C ALA A 73 -4.10 -0.14 3.74
N GLU A 74 -3.03 0.62 3.79
CA GLU A 74 -1.80 0.24 4.47
C GLU A 74 -2.03 0.09 5.97
N ALA A 75 -2.70 1.08 6.57
CA ALA A 75 -3.05 1.03 7.98
C ALA A 75 -3.96 -0.16 8.30
N ASN A 76 -4.95 -0.43 7.44
CA ASN A 76 -5.83 -1.58 7.62
C ASN A 76 -5.06 -2.90 7.53
N ALA A 77 -4.15 -3.03 6.59
CA ALA A 77 -3.31 -4.23 6.50
C ALA A 77 -2.49 -4.44 7.78
N LEU A 78 -1.96 -3.38 8.37
CA LEU A 78 -1.24 -3.46 9.64
C LEU A 78 -2.17 -3.82 10.80
N HIS A 79 -3.34 -3.22 10.87
CA HIS A 79 -4.32 -3.49 11.94
C HIS A 79 -4.80 -4.94 11.95
N PHE A 80 -5.01 -5.54 10.78
CA PHE A 80 -5.56 -6.88 10.67
C PHE A 80 -4.50 -7.99 10.58
N ALA A 81 -3.22 -7.66 10.65
CA ALA A 81 -2.17 -8.66 10.70
C ALA A 81 -2.19 -9.37 12.05
N ASN A 82 -2.23 -10.70 12.00
CA ASN A 82 -2.25 -11.55 13.20
C ASN A 82 -0.88 -12.03 13.63
N SER A 83 0.16 -11.61 12.95
CA SER A 83 1.54 -12.01 13.24
C SER A 83 2.48 -10.82 13.05
N ASP A 84 3.74 -11.02 13.43
CA ASP A 84 4.78 -10.01 13.23
C ASP A 84 4.95 -9.72 11.73
N VAL A 85 4.94 -8.44 11.37
CA VAL A 85 5.13 -8.00 9.99
C VAL A 85 6.55 -7.51 9.71
N SER A 86 7.44 -7.61 10.69
CA SER A 86 8.85 -7.22 10.51
C SER A 86 9.47 -7.99 9.34
N GLY A 87 10.15 -7.28 8.46
CA GLY A 87 10.80 -7.88 7.30
C GLY A 87 9.88 -8.17 6.13
N CYS A 88 8.59 -7.87 6.25
CA CYS A 88 7.64 -8.04 5.14
C CYS A 88 7.85 -7.01 4.04
N THR A 89 7.34 -7.33 2.86
CA THR A 89 7.17 -6.40 1.74
C THR A 89 5.71 -5.97 1.69
N ALA A 90 5.47 -4.67 1.55
CA ALA A 90 4.14 -4.12 1.34
C ALA A 90 3.94 -3.83 -0.15
N TYR A 91 2.94 -4.47 -0.74
CA TYR A 91 2.54 -4.24 -2.14
C TYR A 91 1.29 -3.39 -2.14
N ILE A 92 1.35 -2.23 -2.78
CA ILE A 92 0.27 -1.24 -2.69
C ILE A 92 -0.08 -0.73 -4.09
N THR A 93 -1.38 -0.62 -4.37
CA THR A 93 -1.85 -0.16 -5.68
C THR A 93 -1.50 1.30 -5.96
N HIS A 94 -1.24 2.08 -4.92
CA HIS A 94 -0.86 3.50 -5.00
C HIS A 94 0.35 3.73 -4.12
N THR A 95 1.15 4.74 -4.45
CA THR A 95 2.25 5.14 -3.57
C THR A 95 1.68 5.61 -2.23
N PRO A 96 2.16 5.06 -1.10
CA PRO A 96 1.63 5.43 0.21
C PRO A 96 1.94 6.89 0.54
N CYS A 97 1.02 7.53 1.26
CA CYS A 97 1.25 8.86 1.80
C CYS A 97 2.36 8.80 2.86
N ALA A 98 2.90 9.97 3.22
CA ALA A 98 3.99 10.04 4.21
C ALA A 98 3.58 9.42 5.55
N ASN A 99 2.35 9.69 6.00
CA ASN A 99 1.85 9.13 7.25
C ASN A 99 1.83 7.59 7.23
N CYS A 100 1.27 7.00 6.19
CA CYS A 100 1.22 5.54 6.06
C CYS A 100 2.61 4.94 5.90
N THR A 101 3.49 5.60 5.15
CA THR A 101 4.89 5.17 5.01
C THR A 101 5.57 5.12 6.38
N GLY A 102 5.36 6.15 7.22
CA GLY A 102 5.88 6.17 8.58
C GLY A 102 5.42 4.99 9.41
N HIS A 103 4.14 4.63 9.32
CA HIS A 103 3.60 3.46 10.03
C HIS A 103 4.18 2.14 9.53
N LEU A 104 4.35 2.00 8.22
CA LEU A 104 4.99 0.82 7.64
C LEU A 104 6.42 0.66 8.14
N ILE A 105 7.19 1.73 8.12
CA ILE A 105 8.56 1.74 8.64
C ILE A 105 8.59 1.36 10.12
N GLN A 106 7.71 1.97 10.91
CA GLN A 106 7.65 1.75 12.36
C GLN A 106 7.33 0.30 12.71
N ARG A 107 6.54 -0.39 11.87
CA ARG A 107 6.21 -1.81 12.06
C ARG A 107 7.26 -2.75 11.49
N GLY A 108 8.36 -2.23 10.94
CA GLY A 108 9.48 -3.04 10.48
C GLY A 108 9.36 -3.56 9.06
N ILE A 109 8.48 -3.00 8.25
CA ILE A 109 8.40 -3.35 6.82
C ILE A 109 9.76 -3.07 6.17
N SER A 110 10.29 -4.03 5.44
CA SER A 110 11.62 -3.92 4.84
C SER A 110 11.61 -3.39 3.41
N ARG A 111 10.47 -3.51 2.73
CA ARG A 111 10.36 -3.10 1.33
C ARG A 111 8.95 -2.65 1.02
N ILE A 112 8.83 -1.57 0.26
CA ILE A 112 7.55 -1.07 -0.24
C ILE A 112 7.60 -1.12 -1.77
N VAL A 113 6.59 -1.74 -2.37
CA VAL A 113 6.42 -1.81 -3.82
C VAL A 113 5.07 -1.20 -4.15
N ALA A 114 5.06 -0.12 -4.90
CA ALA A 114 3.85 0.62 -5.21
C ALA A 114 3.77 0.96 -6.69
N ARG A 115 2.55 1.17 -7.20
CA ARG A 115 2.37 1.62 -8.57
C ARG A 115 2.57 3.14 -8.67
N VAL A 116 3.13 3.57 -9.78
CA VAL A 116 3.11 4.98 -10.18
C VAL A 116 1.68 5.31 -10.63
N GLY A 117 1.13 6.37 -10.11
CA GLY A 117 -0.23 6.79 -10.44
C GLY A 117 -0.32 7.60 -11.73
N SER A 118 -1.51 8.14 -11.99
CA SER A 118 -1.73 9.06 -13.10
C SER A 118 -0.92 10.34 -12.90
N ASN A 119 -0.75 11.12 -13.97
CA ASN A 119 -0.06 12.42 -13.86
C ASN A 119 -0.72 13.32 -12.84
N ASP A 120 -2.05 13.30 -12.75
CA ASP A 120 -2.79 14.08 -11.77
C ASP A 120 -2.48 13.64 -10.34
N PHE A 121 -2.50 12.32 -10.08
CA PHE A 121 -2.14 11.76 -8.78
C PHE A 121 -0.71 12.13 -8.40
N GLU A 122 0.24 11.93 -9.31
CA GLU A 122 1.65 12.21 -9.05
C GLU A 122 1.89 13.68 -8.75
N SER A 123 1.18 14.57 -9.44
CA SER A 123 1.27 16.01 -9.20
C SER A 123 0.69 16.42 -7.85
N ARG A 124 -0.50 15.92 -7.52
CA ARG A 124 -1.17 16.27 -6.25
C ARG A 124 -0.43 15.75 -5.02
N TRP A 125 0.23 14.61 -5.13
CA TRP A 125 0.91 13.94 -4.01
C TRP A 125 2.43 14.05 -4.07
N ALA A 126 2.97 14.92 -4.93
CA ALA A 126 4.40 15.00 -5.19
C ALA A 126 5.25 15.20 -3.93
N GLU A 127 4.85 16.13 -3.05
CA GLU A 127 5.58 16.37 -1.80
C GLU A 127 5.51 15.19 -0.84
N ASP A 128 4.34 14.58 -0.75
CA ASP A 128 4.11 13.42 0.10
C ASP A 128 4.93 12.21 -0.37
N ILE A 129 4.93 11.97 -1.67
CA ILE A 129 5.72 10.91 -2.29
C ILE A 129 7.20 11.13 -2.01
N LYS A 130 7.67 12.36 -2.14
CA LYS A 130 9.07 12.70 -1.85
C LYS A 130 9.44 12.40 -0.39
N GLU A 131 8.60 12.79 0.56
CA GLU A 131 8.84 12.50 1.98
C GLU A 131 8.84 11.01 2.26
N SER A 132 7.94 10.26 1.64
CA SER A 132 7.93 8.80 1.74
C SER A 132 9.25 8.20 1.27
N GLN A 133 9.76 8.67 0.14
CA GLN A 133 11.04 8.21 -0.40
C GLN A 133 12.21 8.57 0.51
N VAL A 134 12.23 9.78 1.05
CA VAL A 134 13.28 10.23 1.97
C VAL A 134 13.28 9.39 3.25
N MET A 135 12.11 9.19 3.86
CA MET A 135 12.02 8.36 5.07
C MET A 135 12.48 6.92 4.82
N CYS A 136 12.13 6.34 3.68
CA CYS A 136 12.58 5.00 3.33
C CYS A 136 14.10 4.96 3.16
N SER A 137 14.67 5.95 2.48
CA SER A 137 16.12 6.06 2.31
C SER A 137 16.84 6.16 3.66
N GLU A 138 16.34 6.99 4.56
CA GLU A 138 16.94 7.18 5.88
C GLU A 138 16.85 5.94 6.76
N SER A 139 15.76 5.19 6.64
CA SER A 139 15.48 4.01 7.48
C SER A 139 15.99 2.69 6.90
N GLY A 140 16.54 2.71 5.69
CA GLY A 140 17.00 1.48 5.01
C GLY A 140 15.87 0.64 4.41
N VAL A 141 14.68 1.19 4.27
CA VAL A 141 13.56 0.52 3.61
C VAL A 141 13.71 0.67 2.09
N MET A 142 13.65 -0.43 1.37
CA MET A 142 13.69 -0.40 -0.10
C MET A 142 12.35 0.11 -0.62
N PHE A 143 12.39 1.12 -1.47
CA PHE A 143 11.19 1.71 -2.05
C PHE A 143 11.22 1.57 -3.56
N THR A 144 10.33 0.77 -4.11
CA THR A 144 10.24 0.50 -5.54
C THR A 144 8.89 1.00 -6.05
N ARG A 145 8.93 1.82 -7.10
CA ARG A 145 7.72 2.27 -7.78
C ARG A 145 7.70 1.70 -9.18
N ILE A 146 6.63 0.99 -9.52
CA ILE A 146 6.48 0.34 -10.81
C ILE A 146 5.53 1.16 -11.65
N GLY A 147 5.97 1.54 -12.84
CA GLY A 147 5.21 2.37 -13.75
C GLY A 147 3.95 1.68 -14.22
N GLY A 148 2.86 2.45 -14.21
CA GLY A 148 1.57 2.25 -14.85
C GLY A 148 0.92 0.88 -14.79
N SER A 149 -0.37 0.89 -14.99
CA SER A 149 -1.07 -0.34 -15.36
C SER A 149 -0.76 -0.64 -16.81
N ILE A 150 -0.46 -1.85 -17.05
CA ILE A 150 -0.35 -2.35 -18.41
C ILE A 150 -1.74 -2.34 -19.06
#